data_e0fceb27f6c14e233b2a1029f57069c6
#
_entry.id   e0fceb27f6c14e233b2a1029f57069c6
#
_cell.length_a   1.000
_cell.length_b   1.000
_cell.length_c   1.000
_cell.angle_alpha   90.00
_cell.angle_beta   90.00
_cell.angle_gamma   90.00
#
_symmetry.space_group_name_H-M   'P 1'
#
loop_
_entity.id
_entity.type
_entity.pdbx_description
1 polymer ?
#
loop_
_entity_poly.entity_id
_entity_poly.type
_entity_poly.pdbx_seq_one_letter_code
_entity_poly.pdbx_strand_id
1 'polypeptide(L)'
;CMRACRAAGATDVLRARDDAERQEIWRVRRELSFALRTISPIKFNHDVVVPKGRIPQLFELVERLKRDYRLRIPSFGHAGDGNIHVNIMVTPGDEDEMRRAHEAERRLFEGVVALEGAISGEHGIGFAKAKYLPLELDAETIALMKRVKAAFDPEGLLNPGKIFPQ
;
A
#
# COMPACT_ATOMS: atom_id res chain seq x y z
N CYS A 1 -12.79 6.15 23.85
CA CYS A 1 -11.56 5.68 23.14
C CYS A 1 -10.44 5.35 24.13
N MET A 2 -9.92 6.29 25.00
CA MET A 2 -8.76 6.04 25.87
C MET A 2 -8.91 4.80 26.79
N ARG A 3 -10.09 4.60 27.41
CA ARG A 3 -10.35 3.40 28.22
C ARG A 3 -10.27 2.10 27.41
N ALA A 4 -10.83 2.10 26.20
CA ALA A 4 -10.77 0.94 25.31
C ALA A 4 -9.34 0.61 24.86
N CYS A 5 -8.53 1.63 24.54
CA CYS A 5 -7.11 1.43 24.20
C CYS A 5 -6.34 0.79 25.37
N ARG A 6 -6.52 1.30 26.58
CA ARG A 6 -5.86 0.75 27.78
C ARG A 6 -6.33 -0.66 28.10
N ALA A 7 -7.63 -0.95 27.95
CA ALA A 7 -8.18 -2.28 28.13
C ALA A 7 -7.65 -3.28 27.08
N ALA A 8 -7.28 -2.79 25.90
CA ALA A 8 -6.65 -3.57 24.82
C ALA A 8 -5.11 -3.66 24.95
N GLY A 9 -4.52 -3.22 26.06
CA GLY A 9 -3.10 -3.37 26.35
C GLY A 9 -2.21 -2.23 25.83
N ALA A 10 -2.77 -1.08 25.46
CA ALA A 10 -1.95 0.08 25.08
C ALA A 10 -1.11 0.56 26.30
N THR A 11 0.21 0.65 26.09
CA THR A 11 1.15 1.08 27.12
C THR A 11 1.10 2.59 27.37
N ASP A 12 0.79 3.34 26.32
CA ASP A 12 0.58 4.78 26.39
C ASP A 12 -0.59 5.22 25.51
N VAL A 13 -1.31 6.26 25.94
CA VAL A 13 -2.43 6.83 25.22
C VAL A 13 -2.38 8.35 25.37
N LEU A 14 -1.95 9.01 24.30
CA LEU A 14 -1.88 10.47 24.24
C LEU A 14 -3.19 11.05 23.71
N ARG A 15 -3.61 12.15 24.31
CA ARG A 15 -4.71 12.96 23.85
C ARG A 15 -4.26 14.41 23.79
N ALA A 16 -4.39 15.03 22.62
CA ALA A 16 -4.14 16.46 22.49
C ALA A 16 -5.04 17.26 23.43
N ARG A 17 -4.47 18.17 24.21
CA ARG A 17 -5.16 19.06 25.14
C ARG A 17 -5.68 20.31 24.43
N ASP A 18 -4.99 20.72 23.38
CA ASP A 18 -5.29 21.91 22.58
C ASP A 18 -4.90 21.71 21.10
N ASP A 19 -5.11 22.76 20.30
CA ASP A 19 -4.82 22.72 18.87
C ASP A 19 -3.31 22.65 18.58
N ALA A 20 -2.46 23.21 19.41
CA ALA A 20 -1.01 23.15 19.23
C ALA A 20 -0.49 21.72 19.38
N GLU A 21 -0.88 21.03 20.46
CA GLU A 21 -0.55 19.60 20.64
C GLU A 21 -1.14 18.73 19.52
N ARG A 22 -2.37 19.03 19.08
CA ARG A 22 -2.97 18.31 17.95
C ARG A 22 -2.12 18.48 16.70
N GLN A 23 -1.66 19.66 16.37
CA GLN A 23 -0.81 19.93 15.21
C GLN A 23 0.54 19.21 15.32
N GLU A 24 1.12 19.13 16.51
CA GLU A 24 2.37 18.41 16.74
C GLU A 24 2.21 16.90 16.51
N ILE A 25 1.15 16.28 17.03
CA ILE A 25 0.83 14.87 16.76
C ILE A 25 0.65 14.64 15.26
N TRP A 26 -0.07 15.53 14.55
CA TRP A 26 -0.26 15.46 13.12
C TRP A 26 1.03 15.71 12.33
N ARG A 27 1.95 16.51 12.83
CA ARG A 27 3.27 16.71 12.25
C ARG A 27 4.03 15.39 12.16
N VAL A 28 4.09 14.65 13.26
CA VAL A 28 4.71 13.32 13.29
C VAL A 28 4.09 12.40 12.22
N ARG A 29 2.76 12.39 12.12
CA ARG A 29 2.04 11.59 11.10
C ARG A 29 2.44 11.99 9.67
N ARG A 30 2.53 13.29 9.38
CA ARG A 30 2.90 13.80 8.06
C ARG A 30 4.34 13.44 7.66
N GLU A 31 5.24 13.38 8.63
CA GLU A 31 6.66 13.11 8.41
C GLU A 31 7.02 11.62 8.28
N LEU A 32 6.10 10.71 8.62
CA LEU A 32 6.37 9.26 8.60
C LEU A 32 6.94 8.78 7.26
N SER A 33 6.35 9.20 6.14
CA SER A 33 6.83 8.77 4.82
C SER A 33 8.22 9.28 4.48
N PHE A 34 8.58 10.48 4.95
CA PHE A 34 9.91 11.04 4.77
C PHE A 34 10.94 10.35 5.69
N ALA A 35 10.53 10.02 6.92
CA ALA A 35 11.38 9.29 7.86
C ALA A 35 11.83 7.92 7.32
N LEU A 36 11.07 7.28 6.46
CA LEU A 36 11.47 6.02 5.83
C LEU A 36 12.75 6.14 4.99
N ARG A 37 13.08 7.33 4.49
CA ARG A 37 14.34 7.56 3.76
C ARG A 37 15.59 7.33 4.59
N THR A 38 15.48 7.42 5.92
CA THR A 38 16.57 7.08 6.84
C THR A 38 16.84 5.58 6.90
N ILE A 39 15.85 4.75 6.55
CA ILE A 39 15.98 3.29 6.48
C ILE A 39 16.62 2.88 5.16
N SER A 40 16.11 3.40 4.05
CA SER A 40 16.65 3.24 2.70
C SER A 40 16.09 4.31 1.76
N PRO A 41 16.91 4.79 0.78
CA PRO A 41 16.43 5.67 -0.27
C PRO A 41 15.54 4.94 -1.31
N ILE A 42 15.64 3.61 -1.41
CA ILE A 42 14.84 2.80 -2.33
C ILE A 42 13.70 2.15 -1.55
N LYS A 43 12.47 2.46 -1.97
CA LYS A 43 11.26 1.83 -1.42
C LYS A 43 10.23 1.58 -2.51
N PHE A 44 9.56 0.45 -2.45
CA PHE A 44 8.31 0.21 -3.17
C PHE A 44 7.17 0.64 -2.25
N ASN A 45 6.48 1.71 -2.64
CA ASN A 45 5.38 2.25 -1.84
C ASN A 45 4.05 1.81 -2.45
N HIS A 46 3.41 0.87 -1.80
CA HIS A 46 2.10 0.36 -2.20
C HIS A 46 1.03 0.90 -1.26
N ASP A 47 -0.01 1.48 -1.84
CA ASP A 47 -1.23 1.87 -1.16
C ASP A 47 -2.31 0.83 -1.45
N VAL A 48 -2.49 -0.12 -0.59
CA VAL A 48 -3.50 -1.16 -0.73
C VAL A 48 -4.72 -0.85 0.14
N VAL A 49 -5.87 -1.32 -0.29
CA VAL A 49 -7.11 -1.19 0.48
C VAL A 49 -7.67 -2.58 0.79
N VAL A 50 -8.13 -2.76 2.01
CA VAL A 50 -8.91 -3.95 2.40
C VAL A 50 -10.17 -3.51 3.16
N PRO A 51 -11.23 -4.31 3.21
CA PRO A 51 -12.34 -4.08 4.12
C PRO A 51 -11.82 -3.86 5.54
N LYS A 52 -12.36 -2.88 6.27
CA LYS A 52 -11.84 -2.46 7.60
C LYS A 52 -11.67 -3.63 8.57
N GLY A 53 -12.58 -4.59 8.54
CA GLY A 53 -12.50 -5.81 9.35
C GLY A 53 -11.35 -6.76 8.96
N ARG A 54 -10.72 -6.54 7.80
CA ARG A 54 -9.59 -7.34 7.29
C ARG A 54 -8.22 -6.69 7.53
N ILE A 55 -8.19 -5.49 8.13
CA ILE A 55 -6.91 -4.82 8.44
C ILE A 55 -6.00 -5.70 9.31
N PRO A 56 -6.46 -6.41 10.35
CA PRO A 56 -5.59 -7.30 11.11
C PRO A 56 -4.95 -8.39 10.24
N GLN A 57 -5.72 -9.03 9.36
CA GLN A 57 -5.22 -10.07 8.45
C GLN A 57 -4.21 -9.52 7.42
N LEU A 58 -4.41 -8.27 6.97
CA LEU A 58 -3.41 -7.60 6.12
C LEU A 58 -2.08 -7.42 6.87
N PHE A 59 -2.11 -6.99 8.14
CA PHE A 59 -0.89 -6.87 8.93
C PHE A 59 -0.24 -8.24 9.21
N GLU A 60 -1.01 -9.29 9.44
CA GLU A 60 -0.49 -10.67 9.54
C GLU A 60 0.20 -11.11 8.23
N LEU A 61 -0.39 -10.79 7.07
CA LEU A 61 0.24 -11.02 5.76
C LEU A 61 1.58 -10.27 5.66
N VAL A 62 1.61 -8.99 6.00
CA VAL A 62 2.83 -8.17 5.98
C VAL A 62 3.91 -8.76 6.91
N GLU A 63 3.54 -9.20 8.11
CA GLU A 63 4.49 -9.82 9.03
C GLU A 63 5.03 -11.17 8.51
N ARG A 64 4.22 -11.96 7.81
CA ARG A 64 4.71 -13.15 7.10
C ARG A 64 5.71 -12.77 6.01
N LEU A 65 5.37 -11.80 5.14
CA LEU A 65 6.27 -11.35 4.08
C LEU A 65 7.60 -10.83 4.61
N LYS A 66 7.60 -10.08 5.73
CA LYS A 66 8.84 -9.65 6.41
C LYS A 66 9.76 -10.83 6.77
N ARG A 67 9.18 -11.89 7.36
CA ARG A 67 9.94 -13.08 7.80
C ARG A 67 10.41 -13.91 6.61
N ASP A 68 9.48 -14.25 5.70
CA ASP A 68 9.73 -15.21 4.63
C ASP A 68 10.72 -14.67 3.61
N TYR A 69 10.62 -13.37 3.32
CA TYR A 69 11.52 -12.69 2.36
C TYR A 69 12.68 -11.93 3.03
N ARG A 70 12.74 -11.90 4.36
CA ARG A 70 13.78 -11.18 5.13
C ARG A 70 13.90 -9.71 4.70
N LEU A 71 12.76 -9.02 4.65
CA LEU A 71 12.63 -7.64 4.19
C LEU A 71 12.16 -6.72 5.32
N ARG A 72 12.54 -5.46 5.23
CA ARG A 72 11.98 -4.39 6.06
C ARG A 72 10.74 -3.84 5.35
N ILE A 73 9.56 -4.00 5.96
CA ILE A 73 8.29 -3.57 5.37
C ILE A 73 7.51 -2.72 6.38
N PRO A 74 7.95 -1.47 6.67
CA PRO A 74 7.18 -0.56 7.50
C PRO A 74 5.85 -0.22 6.83
N SER A 75 4.76 -0.32 7.60
CA SER A 75 3.41 -0.10 7.10
C SER A 75 2.63 0.81 8.03
N PHE A 76 1.87 1.74 7.46
CA PHE A 76 1.01 2.68 8.16
C PHE A 76 -0.12 3.12 7.22
N GLY A 77 -1.17 3.75 7.74
CA GLY A 77 -2.24 4.16 6.84
C GLY A 77 -3.45 4.75 7.52
N HIS A 78 -4.56 4.67 6.82
CA HIS A 78 -5.85 5.22 7.17
C HIS A 78 -6.82 4.12 7.58
N ALA A 79 -6.78 3.72 8.86
CA ALA A 79 -7.62 2.63 9.37
C ALA A 79 -9.13 2.88 9.18
N GLY A 80 -9.54 4.17 9.14
CA GLY A 80 -10.92 4.57 8.87
C GLY A 80 -11.42 4.20 7.47
N ASP A 81 -10.50 4.09 6.50
CA ASP A 81 -10.80 3.83 5.08
C ASP A 81 -10.34 2.43 4.65
N GLY A 82 -9.57 1.73 5.48
CA GLY A 82 -8.95 0.45 5.12
C GLY A 82 -7.71 0.60 4.22
N ASN A 83 -7.26 1.83 3.97
CA ASN A 83 -6.12 2.13 3.10
C ASN A 83 -4.81 2.08 3.89
N ILE A 84 -3.92 1.16 3.52
CA ILE A 84 -2.64 0.93 4.18
C ILE A 84 -1.50 1.11 3.17
N HIS A 85 -0.55 1.98 3.52
CA HIS A 85 0.71 2.14 2.79
C HIS A 85 1.70 1.09 3.26
N VAL A 86 1.97 0.13 2.41
CA VAL A 86 2.94 -0.95 2.63
C VAL A 86 4.23 -0.58 1.90
N ASN A 87 5.31 -0.35 2.63
CA ASN A 87 6.56 0.12 2.07
C ASN A 87 7.62 -0.98 2.13
N ILE A 88 7.94 -1.61 1.00
CA ILE A 88 9.02 -2.60 0.92
C ILE A 88 10.32 -1.83 0.71
N MET A 89 11.22 -1.90 1.70
CA MET A 89 12.50 -1.20 1.67
C MET A 89 13.57 -2.10 1.07
N VAL A 90 14.42 -1.53 0.20
CA VAL A 90 15.48 -2.26 -0.50
C VAL A 90 16.81 -1.52 -0.32
N THR A 91 17.86 -2.25 0.01
CA THR A 91 19.21 -1.70 0.10
C THR A 91 19.75 -1.42 -1.30
N PRO A 92 20.26 -0.21 -1.57
CA PRO A 92 20.85 0.11 -2.88
C PRO A 92 21.98 -0.85 -3.24
N GLY A 93 21.92 -1.43 -4.45
CA GLY A 93 22.94 -2.34 -4.96
C GLY A 93 22.81 -3.80 -4.48
N ASP A 94 21.84 -4.12 -3.64
CA ASP A 94 21.54 -5.50 -3.25
C ASP A 94 20.53 -6.12 -4.23
N GLU A 95 21.03 -6.80 -5.25
CA GLU A 95 20.22 -7.45 -6.28
C GLU A 95 19.38 -8.61 -5.73
N ASP A 96 19.89 -9.33 -4.72
CA ASP A 96 19.14 -10.41 -4.08
C ASP A 96 17.96 -9.85 -3.27
N GLU A 97 18.17 -8.77 -2.51
CA GLU A 97 17.08 -8.09 -1.79
C GLU A 97 16.05 -7.53 -2.77
N MET A 98 16.50 -6.97 -3.90
CA MET A 98 15.62 -6.46 -4.97
C MET A 98 14.75 -7.57 -5.55
N ARG A 99 15.31 -8.73 -5.86
CA ARG A 99 14.59 -9.89 -6.37
C ARG A 99 13.53 -10.38 -5.37
N ARG A 100 13.93 -10.50 -4.08
CA ARG A 100 13.02 -10.89 -2.98
C ARG A 100 11.90 -9.85 -2.78
N ALA A 101 12.21 -8.57 -2.94
CA ALA A 101 11.23 -7.49 -2.86
C ALA A 101 10.17 -7.59 -3.96
N HIS A 102 10.54 -7.87 -5.19
CA HIS A 102 9.59 -8.09 -6.29
C HIS A 102 8.70 -9.32 -6.08
N GLU A 103 9.25 -10.39 -5.51
CA GLU A 103 8.44 -11.57 -5.18
C GLU A 103 7.47 -11.26 -4.03
N ALA A 104 7.93 -10.56 -2.99
CA ALA A 104 7.10 -10.13 -1.87
C ALA A 104 5.99 -9.15 -2.32
N GLU A 105 6.29 -8.24 -3.26
CA GLU A 105 5.32 -7.34 -3.90
C GLU A 105 4.17 -8.12 -4.54
N ARG A 106 4.50 -9.14 -5.34
CA ARG A 106 3.50 -9.99 -5.98
C ARG A 106 2.63 -10.70 -4.94
N ARG A 107 3.25 -11.31 -3.92
CA ARG A 107 2.54 -12.00 -2.84
C ARG A 107 1.67 -11.06 -2.01
N LEU A 108 2.11 -9.81 -1.83
CA LEU A 108 1.29 -8.78 -1.19
C LEU A 108 -0.02 -8.57 -1.96
N PHE A 109 0.06 -8.35 -3.28
CA PHE A 109 -1.13 -8.09 -4.08
C PHE A 109 -2.05 -9.32 -4.19
N GLU A 110 -1.50 -10.52 -4.36
CA GLU A 110 -2.27 -11.78 -4.31
C GLU A 110 -3.03 -11.91 -2.97
N GLY A 111 -2.36 -11.61 -1.86
CA GLY A 111 -2.96 -11.67 -0.53
C GLY A 111 -3.99 -10.58 -0.28
N VAL A 112 -3.78 -9.37 -0.78
CA VAL A 112 -4.76 -8.27 -0.69
C VAL A 112 -6.05 -8.62 -1.43
N VAL A 113 -5.95 -9.15 -2.64
CA VAL A 113 -7.12 -9.60 -3.42
C VAL A 113 -7.84 -10.74 -2.72
N ALA A 114 -7.11 -11.70 -2.14
CA ALA A 114 -7.69 -12.78 -1.34
C ALA A 114 -8.41 -12.29 -0.07
N LEU A 115 -8.07 -11.09 0.41
CA LEU A 115 -8.76 -10.41 1.52
C LEU A 115 -9.93 -9.53 1.04
N GLU A 116 -10.37 -9.69 -0.21
CA GLU A 116 -11.43 -8.86 -0.84
C GLU A 116 -11.04 -7.38 -0.94
N GLY A 117 -9.75 -7.12 -1.06
CA GLY A 117 -9.15 -5.80 -1.16
C GLY A 117 -8.84 -5.38 -2.59
N ALA A 118 -8.30 -4.17 -2.74
CA ALA A 118 -7.85 -3.59 -3.99
C ALA A 118 -6.35 -3.27 -3.95
N ILE A 119 -5.66 -3.49 -5.07
CA ILE A 119 -4.21 -3.26 -5.18
C ILE A 119 -3.83 -1.78 -5.21
N SER A 120 -4.81 -0.89 -5.33
CA SER A 120 -4.60 0.54 -5.22
C SER A 120 -5.77 1.22 -4.51
N GLY A 121 -5.46 2.00 -3.45
CA GLY A 121 -6.42 2.81 -2.73
C GLY A 121 -6.60 4.20 -3.34
N GLU A 122 -5.51 4.97 -3.44
CA GLU A 122 -5.53 6.37 -3.87
C GLU A 122 -4.49 6.72 -4.94
N HIS A 123 -3.40 5.94 -5.10
CA HIS A 123 -2.32 6.25 -6.03
C HIS A 123 -2.61 5.87 -7.48
N GLY A 124 -3.57 4.98 -7.73
CA GLY A 124 -3.86 4.43 -9.05
C GLY A 124 -2.87 3.35 -9.49
N ILE A 125 -3.14 2.80 -10.66
CA ILE A 125 -2.39 1.66 -11.22
C ILE A 125 -1.09 2.12 -11.91
N GLY A 126 -1.16 3.17 -12.73
CA GLY A 126 0.00 3.69 -13.47
C GLY A 126 0.71 2.62 -14.30
N PHE A 127 2.05 2.67 -14.30
CA PHE A 127 2.92 1.62 -14.87
C PHE A 127 3.24 0.51 -13.86
N ALA A 128 3.48 0.90 -12.61
CA ALA A 128 4.05 0.01 -11.60
C ALA A 128 3.14 -1.18 -11.27
N LYS A 129 1.83 -0.93 -11.22
CA LYS A 129 0.83 -1.94 -10.87
C LYS A 129 0.12 -2.55 -12.08
N ALA A 130 0.38 -2.08 -13.32
CA ALA A 130 -0.32 -2.55 -14.53
C ALA A 130 -0.26 -4.08 -14.68
N LYS A 131 0.91 -4.68 -14.47
CA LYS A 131 1.12 -6.14 -14.54
C LYS A 131 0.31 -6.94 -13.50
N TYR A 132 -0.14 -6.29 -12.43
CA TYR A 132 -0.92 -6.92 -11.35
C TYR A 132 -2.43 -6.70 -11.49
N LEU A 133 -2.88 -5.84 -12.41
CA LEU A 133 -4.32 -5.58 -12.63
C LEU A 133 -5.13 -6.85 -12.87
N PRO A 134 -4.63 -7.88 -13.60
CA PRO A 134 -5.35 -9.15 -13.79
C PRO A 134 -5.50 -10.01 -12.52
N LEU A 135 -4.85 -9.67 -11.42
CA LEU A 135 -5.09 -10.33 -10.12
C LEU A 135 -6.42 -9.88 -9.50
N GLU A 136 -6.80 -8.63 -9.75
CA GLU A 136 -7.99 -8.00 -9.15
C GLU A 136 -9.18 -8.01 -10.11
N LEU A 137 -8.95 -7.77 -11.41
CA LEU A 137 -9.99 -7.61 -12.41
C LEU A 137 -9.93 -8.72 -13.46
N ASP A 138 -11.09 -9.21 -13.86
CA ASP A 138 -11.21 -10.16 -14.95
C ASP A 138 -10.94 -9.53 -16.33
N ALA A 139 -10.75 -10.38 -17.34
CA ALA A 139 -10.44 -9.96 -18.69
C ALA A 139 -11.56 -9.11 -19.33
N GLU A 140 -12.80 -9.37 -18.97
CA GLU A 140 -13.98 -8.67 -19.51
C GLU A 140 -14.05 -7.26 -18.97
N THR A 141 -13.81 -7.08 -17.67
CA THR A 141 -13.72 -5.77 -17.01
C THR A 141 -12.57 -4.94 -17.59
N ILE A 142 -11.38 -5.55 -17.76
CA ILE A 142 -10.23 -4.86 -18.36
C ILE A 142 -10.54 -4.46 -19.81
N ALA A 143 -11.20 -5.33 -20.59
CA ALA A 143 -11.62 -5.01 -21.96
C ALA A 143 -12.63 -3.85 -22.01
N LEU A 144 -13.57 -3.80 -21.06
CA LEU A 144 -14.50 -2.69 -20.93
C LEU A 144 -13.77 -1.37 -20.62
N MET A 145 -12.84 -1.39 -19.67
CA MET A 145 -12.02 -0.23 -19.33
C MET A 145 -11.22 0.28 -20.54
N LYS A 146 -10.64 -0.62 -21.33
CA LYS A 146 -9.95 -0.26 -22.60
C LYS A 146 -10.90 0.42 -23.60
N ARG A 147 -12.15 -0.06 -23.75
CA ARG A 147 -13.14 0.57 -24.62
C ARG A 147 -13.51 1.98 -24.12
N VAL A 148 -13.68 2.16 -22.81
CA VAL A 148 -13.92 3.49 -22.24
C VAL A 148 -12.74 4.43 -22.53
N LYS A 149 -11.51 3.96 -22.32
CA LYS A 149 -10.29 4.71 -22.65
C LYS A 149 -10.28 5.13 -24.13
N ALA A 150 -10.54 4.19 -25.05
CA ALA A 150 -10.54 4.44 -26.49
C ALA A 150 -11.66 5.43 -26.94
N ALA A 151 -12.77 5.49 -26.23
CA ALA A 151 -13.83 6.47 -26.52
C ALA A 151 -13.39 7.93 -26.27
N PHE A 152 -12.50 8.15 -25.29
CA PHE A 152 -11.97 9.49 -24.97
C PHE A 152 -10.62 9.78 -25.64
N ASP A 153 -9.87 8.75 -26.00
CA ASP A 153 -8.52 8.84 -26.55
C ASP A 153 -8.31 7.79 -27.64
N PRO A 154 -9.00 7.97 -28.80
CA PRO A 154 -8.97 6.97 -29.88
C PRO A 154 -7.58 6.80 -30.51
N GLU A 155 -6.73 7.84 -30.46
CA GLU A 155 -5.37 7.80 -30.99
C GLU A 155 -4.34 7.33 -29.95
N GLY A 156 -4.74 7.10 -28.68
CA GLY A 156 -3.85 6.61 -27.63
C GLY A 156 -2.76 7.57 -27.20
N LEU A 157 -2.98 8.88 -27.34
CA LEU A 157 -1.99 9.92 -27.05
C LEU A 157 -1.87 10.25 -25.55
N LEU A 158 -2.96 10.04 -24.80
CA LEU A 158 -3.02 10.42 -23.39
C LEU A 158 -2.47 9.29 -22.50
N ASN A 159 -1.40 9.57 -21.79
CA ASN A 159 -0.78 8.62 -20.86
C ASN A 159 -0.55 7.22 -21.47
N PRO A 160 0.18 7.10 -22.57
CA PRO A 160 0.37 5.84 -23.26
C PRO A 160 1.06 4.80 -22.35
N GLY A 161 0.62 3.53 -22.45
CA GLY A 161 1.20 2.41 -21.71
C GLY A 161 0.87 2.35 -20.22
N LYS A 162 0.01 3.24 -19.69
CA LYS A 162 -0.43 3.21 -18.28
C LYS A 162 -1.71 2.40 -18.10
N ILE A 163 -1.89 1.89 -16.89
CA ILE A 163 -3.03 1.13 -16.38
C ILE A 163 -3.12 -0.28 -16.93
N PHE A 164 -3.13 -0.45 -18.23
CA PHE A 164 -3.36 -1.76 -18.84
C PHE A 164 -2.08 -2.55 -19.02
N PRO A 165 -2.06 -3.86 -18.68
CA PRO A 165 -0.92 -4.73 -18.98
C PRO A 165 -0.72 -4.81 -20.50
N GLN A 166 0.54 -4.81 -20.90
CA GLN A 166 0.97 -5.03 -22.29
C GLN A 166 1.02 -6.52 -22.60
#